data_981fdcb1b61af12d8c357244ddda3009
#
_entry.id   981fdcb1b61af12d8c357244ddda3009
#
_cell.length_a   1.000
_cell.length_b   1.000
_cell.length_c   1.000
_cell.angle_alpha   90.00
_cell.angle_beta   90.00
_cell.angle_gamma   90.00
#
_symmetry.space_group_name_H-M   'P 1'
#
loop_
_entity.id
_entity.type
_entity.pdbx_description
1 polymer ?
#
loop_
_entity_poly.entity_id
_entity_poly.type
_entity_poly.pdbx_seq_one_letter_code
_entity_poly.pdbx_strand_id
1 'polypeptide(L)'
;MNSHDLLVDASENWAYYPCNLLIPVHRKSTLQRYRRCLMNDETLFDRTAEDISLLELNDGDDVYREGNFRHYGELKRHLLENRKDPKSRFIFIQAAHSRAELNCSRDSFSYLCCFHQVDPRFLDFVSSFGATDEPLDYHMTGFSCHDSLDVADERLLEIPKLGRSGREFCVQYLLRSLERGSGLDNTTTWNIRQMAVYHTFDLVTGKALWINIKANGLMENRIKEASTEFPALGSEAMNDLAGCFTATLETHMVHLEWCDEDWRACINDIERKIRTVLTKAQTARIDAQPKGVKRAFTLASTLHTSKTSTFDFPEKVIDLDPPNLRRRILASVKKLITRGYSTEKETILPIQSLPQLLRGTCAGERDEIDKLMILDTFSFDEVQQLHYFGELLESFCLVMNLNDQALRDISESYEEIWEREGFPSEIKDHCKKELASFIRRINRIRRNLQIRITQVKSLMAWLHEGKTLFDGILQYRNVQIGRIFAESSQAQSEKMEGIAFKTEKETISMHVITCVTLAFLPAMFVATFFQSGLVEINQDAKDFSEAVNLHQFAFELFVSICLPLMVVTFILWIVLFKCLSGRARWRAGLDKV
;
A
#
# COMPACT_ATOMS: atom_id res chain seq x y z
N MET A 1 -40.60 40.54 -16.52
CA MET A 1 -39.16 40.33 -16.76
C MET A 1 -39.08 39.26 -17.83
N ASN A 2 -38.32 39.44 -18.89
CA ASN A 2 -38.16 38.40 -19.93
C ASN A 2 -37.36 37.21 -19.36
N SER A 3 -37.62 35.98 -19.82
CA SER A 3 -36.89 34.78 -19.35
C SER A 3 -35.37 34.92 -19.44
N HIS A 4 -34.89 35.63 -20.47
CA HIS A 4 -33.48 35.94 -20.62
C HIS A 4 -32.94 36.86 -19.49
N ASP A 5 -33.70 37.88 -19.10
CA ASP A 5 -33.28 38.80 -18.03
C ASP A 5 -33.28 38.11 -16.67
N LEU A 6 -34.21 37.17 -16.45
CA LEU A 6 -34.24 36.29 -15.29
C LEU A 6 -33.00 35.37 -15.24
N LEU A 7 -32.60 34.79 -16.40
CA LEU A 7 -31.42 33.97 -16.50
C LEU A 7 -30.14 34.76 -16.20
N VAL A 8 -30.04 35.97 -16.74
CA VAL A 8 -28.89 36.85 -16.48
C VAL A 8 -28.79 37.18 -14.99
N ASP A 9 -29.93 37.58 -14.37
CA ASP A 9 -30.00 37.89 -12.92
C ASP A 9 -29.63 36.66 -12.07
N ALA A 10 -30.15 35.47 -12.39
CA ALA A 10 -29.80 34.23 -11.72
C ALA A 10 -28.31 33.93 -11.86
N SER A 11 -27.74 34.13 -13.05
CA SER A 11 -26.31 33.89 -13.32
C SER A 11 -25.39 34.88 -12.62
N GLU A 12 -25.79 36.15 -12.48
CA GLU A 12 -25.09 37.15 -11.67
C GLU A 12 -25.02 36.74 -10.20
N ASN A 13 -26.05 36.04 -9.70
CA ASN A 13 -26.19 35.52 -8.36
C ASN A 13 -25.61 34.07 -8.23
N TRP A 14 -24.60 33.73 -9.01
CA TRP A 14 -23.98 32.38 -9.07
C TRP A 14 -23.63 31.78 -7.72
N ALA A 15 -23.28 32.60 -6.71
CA ALA A 15 -22.97 32.14 -5.35
C ALA A 15 -24.13 31.40 -4.66
N TYR A 16 -25.35 31.52 -5.20
CA TYR A 16 -26.53 30.79 -4.71
C TYR A 16 -26.79 29.50 -5.46
N TYR A 17 -25.99 29.17 -6.50
CA TYR A 17 -26.15 27.91 -7.21
C TYR A 17 -26.05 26.71 -6.24
N PRO A 18 -26.91 25.70 -6.37
CA PRO A 18 -27.99 25.52 -7.33
C PRO A 18 -29.37 26.04 -6.84
N CYS A 19 -29.44 26.82 -5.77
CA CYS A 19 -30.71 27.30 -5.21
C CYS A 19 -31.39 28.41 -6.06
N ASN A 20 -30.67 29.00 -7.01
CA ASN A 20 -31.10 30.07 -7.92
C ASN A 20 -31.45 29.57 -9.33
N LEU A 21 -31.53 28.26 -9.54
CA LEU A 21 -32.03 27.70 -10.80
C LEU A 21 -33.49 28.17 -11.04
N LEU A 22 -33.79 28.55 -12.28
CA LEU A 22 -35.11 29.13 -12.65
C LEU A 22 -36.23 28.10 -12.56
N ILE A 23 -35.93 26.84 -12.92
CA ILE A 23 -36.84 25.73 -12.72
C ILE A 23 -36.17 24.71 -11.77
N PRO A 24 -36.50 24.75 -10.48
CA PRO A 24 -35.97 23.81 -9.54
C PRO A 24 -36.65 22.43 -9.71
N VAL A 25 -35.95 21.48 -10.28
CA VAL A 25 -36.41 20.07 -10.40
C VAL A 25 -36.39 19.37 -9.04
N HIS A 26 -35.60 19.88 -8.07
CA HIS A 26 -35.39 19.26 -6.78
C HIS A 26 -36.01 20.05 -5.62
N ARG A 27 -36.21 19.34 -4.48
CA ARG A 27 -36.67 19.96 -3.24
C ARG A 27 -35.66 20.99 -2.73
N LYS A 28 -36.11 22.08 -2.15
CA LYS A 28 -35.29 23.16 -1.60
C LYS A 28 -34.20 22.66 -0.63
N SER A 29 -34.52 21.65 0.20
CA SER A 29 -33.58 21.06 1.13
C SER A 29 -32.41 20.35 0.41
N THR A 30 -32.68 19.67 -0.70
CA THR A 30 -31.70 19.00 -1.54
C THR A 30 -30.78 20.03 -2.22
N LEU A 31 -31.34 21.08 -2.79
CA LEU A 31 -30.59 22.18 -3.40
C LEU A 31 -29.67 22.87 -2.38
N GLN A 32 -30.17 23.10 -1.16
CA GLN A 32 -29.34 23.65 -0.06
C GLN A 32 -28.21 22.73 0.37
N ARG A 33 -28.42 21.41 0.30
CA ARG A 33 -27.34 20.43 0.56
C ARG A 33 -26.25 20.54 -0.49
N TYR A 34 -26.61 20.49 -1.78
CA TYR A 34 -25.65 20.64 -2.87
C TYR A 34 -24.87 21.96 -2.79
N ARG A 35 -25.58 23.07 -2.52
CA ARG A 35 -24.92 24.36 -2.32
C ARG A 35 -23.90 24.33 -1.20
N ARG A 36 -24.25 23.74 -0.05
CA ARG A 36 -23.31 23.64 1.09
C ARG A 36 -22.08 22.79 0.73
N CYS A 37 -22.27 21.65 0.05
CA CYS A 37 -21.17 20.83 -0.41
C CYS A 37 -20.24 21.62 -1.34
N LEU A 38 -20.79 22.26 -2.36
CA LEU A 38 -20.01 23.05 -3.32
C LEU A 38 -19.25 24.23 -2.67
N MET A 39 -19.89 24.93 -1.71
CA MET A 39 -19.30 26.10 -1.06
C MET A 39 -18.24 25.73 -0.01
N ASN A 40 -18.37 24.57 0.63
CA ASN A 40 -17.45 24.12 1.69
C ASN A 40 -16.29 23.29 1.13
N ASP A 41 -16.33 22.90 -0.13
CA ASP A 41 -15.24 22.16 -0.75
C ASP A 41 -14.08 23.11 -1.08
N GLU A 42 -13.00 23.00 -0.33
CA GLU A 42 -11.79 23.81 -0.53
C GLU A 42 -10.77 23.14 -1.46
N THR A 43 -10.99 21.87 -1.80
CA THR A 43 -10.05 21.01 -2.53
C THR A 43 -10.41 20.85 -4.01
N LEU A 44 -11.64 21.20 -4.40
CA LEU A 44 -12.16 20.95 -5.73
C LEU A 44 -11.62 21.91 -6.81
N PHE A 45 -11.44 23.18 -6.46
CA PHE A 45 -11.14 24.24 -7.43
C PHE A 45 -9.80 24.91 -7.17
N ASP A 46 -9.02 25.11 -8.22
CA ASP A 46 -7.80 25.94 -8.17
C ASP A 46 -8.19 27.43 -8.01
N ARG A 47 -7.54 28.09 -7.05
CA ARG A 47 -7.76 29.51 -6.76
C ARG A 47 -6.91 30.42 -7.64
N THR A 48 -5.91 29.88 -8.31
CA THR A 48 -4.84 30.64 -8.97
C THR A 48 -4.78 30.44 -10.47
N ALA A 49 -5.21 29.27 -10.96
CA ALA A 49 -5.17 28.94 -12.39
C ALA A 49 -6.60 28.75 -12.91
N GLU A 50 -6.98 29.52 -13.93
CA GLU A 50 -8.18 29.29 -14.71
C GLU A 50 -7.76 28.92 -16.14
N ASP A 51 -8.28 27.80 -16.64
CA ASP A 51 -8.08 27.37 -18.01
C ASP A 51 -9.30 26.56 -18.44
N ILE A 52 -10.36 27.29 -18.86
CA ILE A 52 -11.60 26.72 -19.38
C ILE A 52 -11.56 26.83 -20.89
N SER A 53 -11.56 25.68 -21.57
CA SER A 53 -11.56 25.60 -23.02
C SER A 53 -12.96 25.39 -23.55
N LEU A 54 -13.36 26.17 -24.55
CA LEU A 54 -14.63 26.04 -25.27
C LEU A 54 -14.35 25.69 -26.72
N LEU A 55 -15.22 24.83 -27.28
CA LEU A 55 -15.26 24.51 -28.70
C LEU A 55 -16.70 24.68 -29.17
N GLU A 56 -16.96 25.59 -30.08
CA GLU A 56 -18.32 26.01 -30.47
C GLU A 56 -18.52 25.99 -31.97
N LEU A 57 -19.69 25.47 -32.39
CA LEU A 57 -20.18 25.57 -33.78
C LEU A 57 -21.41 26.46 -33.80
N ASN A 58 -21.28 27.68 -34.30
CA ASN A 58 -22.43 28.63 -34.41
C ASN A 58 -23.27 28.38 -35.67
N ASP A 59 -24.45 28.95 -35.67
CA ASP A 59 -25.30 28.95 -36.86
C ASP A 59 -24.58 29.71 -38.01
N GLY A 60 -24.35 29.00 -39.11
CA GLY A 60 -23.66 29.54 -40.29
C GLY A 60 -22.12 29.48 -40.28
N ASP A 61 -21.53 28.92 -39.25
CA ASP A 61 -20.10 28.60 -39.27
C ASP A 61 -19.85 27.25 -39.95
N ASP A 62 -18.79 27.15 -40.75
CA ASP A 62 -18.35 25.90 -41.40
C ASP A 62 -17.45 25.04 -40.51
N VAL A 63 -16.83 25.67 -39.53
CA VAL A 63 -15.86 25.03 -38.65
C VAL A 63 -16.09 25.41 -37.17
N TYR A 64 -15.69 24.54 -36.28
CA TYR A 64 -15.72 24.86 -34.86
C TYR A 64 -14.73 25.98 -34.52
N ARG A 65 -15.14 26.88 -33.65
CA ARG A 65 -14.30 27.94 -33.07
C ARG A 65 -13.81 27.54 -31.69
N GLU A 66 -12.53 27.75 -31.45
CA GLU A 66 -11.92 27.51 -30.14
C GLU A 66 -11.87 28.82 -29.33
N GLY A 67 -12.11 28.72 -28.04
CA GLY A 67 -11.97 29.80 -27.07
C GLY A 67 -11.35 29.26 -25.77
N ASN A 68 -10.32 29.97 -25.28
CA ASN A 68 -9.70 29.66 -23.98
C ASN A 68 -9.88 30.83 -23.04
N PHE A 69 -10.44 30.57 -21.87
CA PHE A 69 -10.80 31.59 -20.88
C PHE A 69 -10.01 31.37 -19.61
N ARG A 70 -9.20 32.39 -19.28
CA ARG A 70 -8.33 32.37 -18.09
C ARG A 70 -8.85 33.20 -16.94
N HIS A 71 -9.99 33.87 -17.13
CA HIS A 71 -10.59 34.72 -16.12
C HIS A 71 -12.12 34.66 -16.21
N TYR A 72 -12.76 34.59 -15.05
CA TYR A 72 -14.23 34.65 -14.93
C TYR A 72 -14.88 35.75 -15.78
N GLY A 73 -14.29 36.97 -15.77
CA GLY A 73 -14.84 38.10 -16.52
C GLY A 73 -14.81 37.94 -18.05
N GLU A 74 -13.85 37.21 -18.61
CA GLU A 74 -13.76 36.90 -20.03
C GLU A 74 -14.84 35.87 -20.41
N LEU A 75 -14.95 34.80 -19.64
CA LEU A 75 -15.96 33.78 -19.83
C LEU A 75 -17.37 34.36 -19.77
N LYS A 76 -17.64 35.16 -18.74
CA LYS A 76 -18.92 35.84 -18.57
C LYS A 76 -19.26 36.73 -19.77
N ARG A 77 -18.31 37.55 -20.23
CA ARG A 77 -18.46 38.42 -21.40
C ARG A 77 -18.79 37.60 -22.64
N HIS A 78 -18.05 36.55 -22.91
CA HIS A 78 -18.27 35.67 -24.06
C HIS A 78 -19.66 35.08 -24.08
N LEU A 79 -20.16 34.55 -22.95
CA LEU A 79 -21.48 33.94 -22.85
C LEU A 79 -22.63 34.96 -22.97
N LEU A 80 -22.44 36.21 -22.51
CA LEU A 80 -23.44 37.27 -22.59
C LEU A 80 -23.47 37.99 -23.94
N GLU A 81 -22.33 38.09 -24.62
CA GLU A 81 -22.22 38.71 -25.94
C GLU A 81 -22.86 37.84 -27.05
N ASN A 82 -22.88 36.53 -26.86
CA ASN A 82 -23.53 35.61 -27.78
C ASN A 82 -25.07 35.78 -27.70
N ARG A 83 -25.63 36.27 -28.80
CA ARG A 83 -27.07 36.51 -28.90
C ARG A 83 -27.92 35.23 -28.99
N LYS A 84 -27.28 34.12 -29.40
CA LYS A 84 -27.88 32.78 -29.47
C LYS A 84 -26.85 31.77 -29.04
N ASP A 85 -27.28 30.70 -28.41
CA ASP A 85 -26.42 29.56 -28.19
C ASP A 85 -25.97 28.93 -29.51
N PRO A 86 -24.73 28.41 -29.61
CA PRO A 86 -24.26 27.68 -30.78
C PRO A 86 -25.06 26.40 -31.02
N LYS A 87 -24.99 25.83 -32.23
CA LYS A 87 -25.53 24.50 -32.55
C LYS A 87 -24.97 23.44 -31.61
N SER A 88 -23.66 23.48 -31.38
CA SER A 88 -22.98 22.60 -30.43
C SER A 88 -21.94 23.40 -29.64
N ARG A 89 -21.95 23.24 -28.32
CA ARG A 89 -20.99 23.85 -27.40
C ARG A 89 -20.37 22.76 -26.55
N PHE A 90 -19.04 22.64 -26.61
CA PHE A 90 -18.26 21.84 -25.70
C PHE A 90 -17.52 22.74 -24.71
N ILE A 91 -17.56 22.40 -23.44
CA ILE A 91 -16.87 23.07 -22.34
C ILE A 91 -15.96 22.03 -21.71
N PHE A 92 -14.65 22.28 -21.75
CA PHE A 92 -13.66 21.39 -21.17
C PHE A 92 -13.08 22.02 -19.91
N ILE A 93 -13.19 21.31 -18.80
CA ILE A 93 -12.59 21.66 -17.51
C ILE A 93 -11.56 20.57 -17.18
N GLN A 94 -10.31 20.96 -17.09
CA GLN A 94 -9.20 20.05 -16.89
C GLN A 94 -8.67 20.14 -15.46
N ALA A 95 -7.74 19.24 -15.12
CA ALA A 95 -6.92 19.25 -13.92
C ALA A 95 -5.52 18.75 -14.26
N ALA A 96 -4.51 19.06 -13.47
CA ALA A 96 -3.15 18.60 -13.70
C ALA A 96 -3.03 17.06 -13.67
N HIS A 97 -3.78 16.42 -12.79
CA HIS A 97 -3.92 14.95 -12.69
C HIS A 97 -5.22 14.59 -11.96
N SER A 98 -5.60 13.30 -11.91
CA SER A 98 -6.91 12.84 -11.38
C SER A 98 -7.16 13.18 -9.90
N ARG A 99 -6.16 13.61 -9.16
CA ARG A 99 -6.21 13.99 -7.76
C ARG A 99 -5.72 15.42 -7.55
N ALA A 100 -5.83 16.27 -8.56
CA ALA A 100 -5.53 17.69 -8.49
C ALA A 100 -6.82 18.49 -8.53
N GLU A 101 -6.74 19.72 -8.09
CA GLU A 101 -7.79 20.71 -8.24
C GLU A 101 -8.16 20.91 -9.73
N LEU A 102 -9.41 21.24 -9.99
CA LEU A 102 -9.86 21.60 -11.33
C LEU A 102 -9.27 22.97 -11.70
N ASN A 103 -8.78 23.11 -12.92
CA ASN A 103 -8.21 24.35 -13.45
C ASN A 103 -9.30 25.40 -13.74
N CYS A 104 -10.16 25.62 -12.78
CA CYS A 104 -11.18 26.67 -12.83
C CYS A 104 -11.51 27.17 -11.43
N SER A 105 -11.94 28.42 -11.34
CA SER A 105 -12.44 28.96 -10.09
C SER A 105 -13.86 28.45 -9.80
N ARG A 106 -14.24 28.43 -8.53
CA ARG A 106 -15.61 28.15 -8.09
C ARG A 106 -16.59 29.13 -8.74
N ASP A 107 -16.19 30.38 -8.91
CA ASP A 107 -17.01 31.44 -9.48
C ASP A 107 -17.33 31.14 -10.94
N SER A 108 -16.31 30.82 -11.74
CA SER A 108 -16.47 30.45 -13.16
C SER A 108 -17.31 29.20 -13.34
N PHE A 109 -17.06 28.15 -12.51
CA PHE A 109 -17.83 26.92 -12.54
C PHE A 109 -19.30 27.16 -12.16
N SER A 110 -19.57 27.85 -11.05
CA SER A 110 -20.93 28.12 -10.60
C SER A 110 -21.69 29.03 -11.58
N TYR A 111 -21.00 30.01 -12.19
CA TYR A 111 -21.58 30.85 -13.22
C TYR A 111 -21.98 30.04 -14.47
N LEU A 112 -21.08 29.17 -14.96
CA LEU A 112 -21.39 28.25 -16.07
C LEU A 112 -22.64 27.40 -15.76
N CYS A 113 -22.66 26.81 -14.56
CA CYS A 113 -23.78 25.98 -14.13
C CYS A 113 -25.10 26.77 -14.04
N CYS A 114 -25.07 28.01 -13.55
CA CYS A 114 -26.24 28.89 -13.54
C CYS A 114 -26.68 29.28 -14.94
N PHE A 115 -25.78 29.72 -15.81
CA PHE A 115 -26.08 30.17 -17.16
C PHE A 115 -26.68 29.05 -18.02
N HIS A 116 -26.12 27.82 -17.86
CA HIS A 116 -26.61 26.63 -18.58
C HIS A 116 -27.72 25.87 -17.84
N GLN A 117 -28.13 26.32 -16.65
CA GLN A 117 -29.14 25.66 -15.81
C GLN A 117 -28.83 24.19 -15.54
N VAL A 118 -27.55 23.90 -15.23
CA VAL A 118 -27.04 22.53 -15.03
C VAL A 118 -27.73 21.86 -13.86
N ASP A 119 -28.22 20.62 -14.07
CA ASP A 119 -28.86 19.83 -13.02
C ASP A 119 -27.89 19.57 -11.84
N PRO A 120 -28.29 19.88 -10.60
CA PRO A 120 -27.46 19.73 -9.42
C PRO A 120 -26.93 18.31 -9.16
N ARG A 121 -27.54 17.26 -9.69
CA ARG A 121 -27.04 15.88 -9.60
C ARG A 121 -25.69 15.71 -10.27
N PHE A 122 -25.35 16.58 -11.23
CA PHE A 122 -24.01 16.58 -11.81
C PHE A 122 -22.92 16.86 -10.78
N LEU A 123 -23.24 17.58 -9.70
CA LEU A 123 -22.29 17.83 -8.61
C LEU A 123 -21.85 16.54 -7.88
N ASP A 124 -22.69 15.50 -7.88
CA ASP A 124 -22.30 14.20 -7.30
C ASP A 124 -21.14 13.57 -8.10
N PHE A 125 -21.05 13.82 -9.40
CA PHE A 125 -19.93 13.37 -10.24
C PHE A 125 -18.72 14.31 -10.14
N VAL A 126 -18.97 15.61 -10.07
CA VAL A 126 -17.91 16.63 -9.95
C VAL A 126 -17.16 16.50 -8.64
N SER A 127 -17.85 16.16 -7.55
CA SER A 127 -17.23 15.99 -6.22
C SER A 127 -16.22 14.84 -6.14
N SER A 128 -16.18 13.94 -7.15
CA SER A 128 -15.15 12.90 -7.25
C SER A 128 -13.77 13.43 -7.71
N PHE A 129 -13.71 14.69 -8.13
CA PHE A 129 -12.46 15.40 -8.48
C PHE A 129 -11.97 16.21 -7.28
N GLY A 130 -10.81 16.83 -7.42
CA GLY A 130 -10.23 17.69 -6.41
C GLY A 130 -8.91 17.16 -5.83
N ALA A 131 -8.22 18.03 -5.08
CA ALA A 131 -6.94 17.71 -4.47
C ALA A 131 -7.12 16.71 -3.31
N THR A 132 -6.64 15.50 -3.49
CA THR A 132 -6.72 14.43 -2.48
C THR A 132 -5.44 13.61 -2.45
N ASP A 133 -4.98 13.23 -1.25
CA ASP A 133 -3.83 12.35 -1.06
C ASP A 133 -4.15 10.89 -1.46
N GLU A 134 -5.41 10.48 -1.25
CA GLU A 134 -5.90 9.14 -1.57
C GLU A 134 -7.10 9.22 -2.53
N PRO A 135 -7.33 8.19 -3.36
CA PRO A 135 -8.52 8.15 -4.20
C PRO A 135 -9.77 8.07 -3.32
N LEU A 136 -10.65 9.07 -3.46
CA LEU A 136 -11.97 9.07 -2.83
C LEU A 136 -12.97 8.28 -3.68
N ASP A 137 -14.16 8.01 -3.08
CA ASP A 137 -15.31 7.37 -3.72
C ASP A 137 -15.04 5.97 -4.31
N TYR A 138 -13.94 5.36 -3.94
CA TYR A 138 -13.56 4.00 -4.33
C TYR A 138 -14.00 3.61 -5.75
N HIS A 139 -13.50 4.42 -6.73
CA HIS A 139 -13.78 4.22 -8.15
C HIS A 139 -15.26 4.31 -8.55
N MET A 140 -16.07 5.10 -7.85
CA MET A 140 -17.45 5.36 -8.21
C MET A 140 -17.58 5.71 -9.70
N THR A 141 -18.57 5.15 -10.36
CA THR A 141 -19.12 5.59 -11.64
C THR A 141 -20.61 5.81 -11.48
N GLY A 142 -21.22 6.51 -12.38
CA GLY A 142 -22.65 6.75 -12.26
C GLY A 142 -23.27 7.28 -13.54
N PHE A 143 -24.59 7.22 -13.56
CA PHE A 143 -25.41 7.72 -14.63
C PHE A 143 -26.66 8.37 -14.05
N SER A 144 -27.11 9.43 -14.68
CA SER A 144 -28.41 10.05 -14.42
C SER A 144 -28.93 10.69 -15.70
N CYS A 145 -30.21 10.58 -15.95
CA CYS A 145 -30.89 11.25 -17.06
C CYS A 145 -32.19 11.89 -16.59
N HIS A 146 -32.65 12.85 -17.34
CA HIS A 146 -34.00 13.41 -17.26
C HIS A 146 -34.39 14.07 -18.58
N ASP A 147 -35.65 14.24 -18.76
CA ASP A 147 -36.20 14.93 -19.92
C ASP A 147 -37.37 15.86 -19.50
N SER A 148 -37.75 16.77 -20.38
CA SER A 148 -38.83 17.71 -20.18
C SER A 148 -40.06 17.43 -21.08
N LEU A 149 -40.19 16.22 -21.66
CA LEU A 149 -41.28 15.86 -22.55
C LEU A 149 -42.64 15.84 -21.86
N ASP A 150 -42.71 15.40 -20.61
CA ASP A 150 -43.95 15.30 -19.83
C ASP A 150 -44.22 16.55 -18.98
N VAL A 151 -43.38 17.56 -19.09
CA VAL A 151 -43.57 18.81 -18.33
C VAL A 151 -44.62 19.67 -19.02
N ALA A 152 -45.59 20.15 -18.26
CA ALA A 152 -46.58 21.09 -18.79
C ALA A 152 -45.88 22.34 -19.35
N ASP A 153 -46.36 22.85 -20.48
CA ASP A 153 -45.73 23.98 -21.21
C ASP A 153 -45.47 25.21 -20.31
N GLU A 154 -46.32 25.44 -19.32
CA GLU A 154 -46.17 26.52 -18.33
C GLU A 154 -44.92 26.40 -17.42
N ARG A 155 -44.27 25.22 -17.35
CA ARG A 155 -43.07 24.94 -16.54
C ARG A 155 -41.83 24.83 -17.38
N LEU A 156 -41.92 25.00 -18.70
CA LEU A 156 -40.77 24.97 -19.58
C LEU A 156 -40.01 26.30 -19.50
N LEU A 157 -38.68 26.22 -19.44
CA LEU A 157 -37.81 27.39 -19.47
C LEU A 157 -37.46 27.75 -20.91
N GLU A 158 -38.40 28.37 -21.61
CA GLU A 158 -38.15 28.90 -22.94
C GLU A 158 -37.35 30.22 -22.87
N ILE A 159 -36.22 30.28 -23.57
CA ILE A 159 -35.37 31.48 -23.69
C ILE A 159 -35.16 31.78 -25.18
N PRO A 160 -36.11 32.41 -25.85
CA PRO A 160 -36.08 32.61 -27.30
C PRO A 160 -34.85 33.39 -27.77
N LYS A 161 -34.36 34.33 -26.96
CA LYS A 161 -33.17 35.12 -27.25
C LYS A 161 -31.90 34.28 -27.41
N LEU A 162 -31.78 33.16 -26.65
CA LEU A 162 -30.69 32.21 -26.77
C LEU A 162 -31.02 31.05 -27.72
N GLY A 163 -32.27 30.93 -28.16
CA GLY A 163 -32.74 29.82 -28.97
C GLY A 163 -32.91 28.53 -28.17
N ARG A 164 -33.23 28.62 -26.87
CA ARG A 164 -33.59 27.48 -26.03
C ARG A 164 -35.10 27.30 -26.00
N SER A 165 -35.56 26.10 -26.34
CA SER A 165 -36.99 25.79 -26.34
C SER A 165 -37.51 25.37 -24.96
N GLY A 166 -36.65 24.97 -24.07
CA GLY A 166 -37.01 24.36 -22.79
C GLY A 166 -37.43 22.90 -22.89
N ARG A 167 -37.52 22.32 -24.09
CA ARG A 167 -37.78 20.90 -24.33
C ARG A 167 -36.48 20.20 -24.57
N GLU A 168 -35.91 19.66 -23.52
CA GLU A 168 -34.58 19.07 -23.57
C GLU A 168 -34.51 17.65 -22.97
N PHE A 169 -33.55 16.89 -23.45
CA PHE A 169 -33.12 15.63 -22.90
C PHE A 169 -31.73 15.80 -22.33
N CYS A 170 -31.56 15.49 -21.05
CA CYS A 170 -30.31 15.62 -20.33
C CYS A 170 -29.77 14.26 -19.95
N VAL A 171 -28.49 14.05 -20.23
CA VAL A 171 -27.72 12.86 -19.86
C VAL A 171 -26.48 13.29 -19.14
N GLN A 172 -26.20 12.67 -18.02
CA GLN A 172 -25.00 12.93 -17.26
C GLN A 172 -24.42 11.61 -16.72
N TYR A 173 -23.10 11.46 -16.83
CA TYR A 173 -22.42 10.24 -16.40
C TYR A 173 -20.97 10.50 -15.98
N LEU A 174 -20.49 9.63 -15.11
CA LEU A 174 -19.07 9.52 -14.74
C LEU A 174 -18.59 8.13 -15.16
N LEU A 175 -17.57 8.08 -16.00
CA LEU A 175 -16.90 6.85 -16.43
C LEU A 175 -15.44 6.86 -15.99
N ARG A 176 -14.86 5.67 -15.87
CA ARG A 176 -13.44 5.49 -15.57
C ARG A 176 -12.80 4.58 -16.60
N SER A 177 -11.54 4.83 -16.92
CA SER A 177 -10.75 3.97 -17.78
C SER A 177 -9.29 3.96 -17.35
N LEU A 178 -8.50 3.11 -17.99
CA LEU A 178 -7.06 3.07 -17.81
C LEU A 178 -6.36 3.99 -18.81
N GLU A 179 -5.34 4.68 -18.33
CA GLU A 179 -4.41 5.41 -19.19
C GLU A 179 -2.96 5.07 -18.82
N ARG A 180 -2.11 5.05 -19.83
CA ARG A 180 -0.68 4.85 -19.63
C ARG A 180 -0.05 6.11 -19.06
N GLY A 181 0.73 5.92 -17.99
CA GLY A 181 1.61 6.95 -17.44
C GLY A 181 3.07 6.58 -17.65
N SER A 182 3.94 7.58 -17.74
CA SER A 182 5.39 7.39 -17.72
C SER A 182 5.85 7.41 -16.28
N GLY A 183 6.38 6.29 -15.76
CA GLY A 183 7.07 6.24 -14.48
C GLY A 183 8.44 6.93 -14.56
N LEU A 184 9.01 7.28 -13.39
CA LEU A 184 10.33 7.92 -13.27
C LEU A 184 11.47 7.14 -13.97
N ASP A 185 11.32 5.82 -14.12
CA ASP A 185 12.32 4.91 -14.73
C ASP A 185 11.94 4.46 -16.15
N ASN A 186 11.16 5.22 -16.91
CA ASN A 186 10.60 4.81 -18.21
C ASN A 186 9.74 3.52 -18.13
N THR A 187 9.33 3.09 -16.94
CA THR A 187 8.42 1.97 -16.79
C THR A 187 7.00 2.41 -17.08
N THR A 188 6.27 1.60 -17.85
CA THR A 188 4.84 1.83 -18.08
C THR A 188 4.08 1.68 -16.77
N THR A 189 3.43 2.73 -16.33
CA THR A 189 2.48 2.71 -15.21
C THR A 189 1.05 2.76 -15.76
N TRP A 190 0.14 2.13 -15.05
CA TRP A 190 -1.28 2.12 -15.39
C TRP A 190 -2.05 2.90 -14.35
N ASN A 191 -2.79 3.92 -14.78
CA ASN A 191 -3.54 4.79 -13.89
C ASN A 191 -5.02 4.73 -14.24
N ILE A 192 -5.88 4.49 -13.25
CA ILE A 192 -7.32 4.66 -13.42
C ILE A 192 -7.61 6.16 -13.48
N ARG A 193 -8.21 6.60 -14.58
CA ARG A 193 -8.62 7.98 -14.84
C ARG A 193 -10.15 8.06 -14.85
N GLN A 194 -10.64 9.24 -14.54
CA GLN A 194 -12.09 9.53 -14.52
C GLN A 194 -12.43 10.64 -15.49
N MET A 195 -13.68 10.61 -15.96
CA MET A 195 -14.26 11.61 -16.84
C MET A 195 -15.73 11.77 -16.49
N ALA A 196 -16.14 12.99 -16.13
CA ALA A 196 -17.55 13.34 -15.97
C ALA A 196 -18.04 14.11 -17.19
N VAL A 197 -19.21 13.73 -17.66
CA VAL A 197 -19.85 14.34 -18.82
C VAL A 197 -21.26 14.76 -18.45
N TYR A 198 -21.60 16.01 -18.73
CA TYR A 198 -22.95 16.55 -18.71
C TYR A 198 -23.33 16.93 -20.12
N HIS A 199 -24.46 16.46 -20.58
CA HIS A 199 -24.96 16.73 -21.91
C HIS A 199 -26.46 17.09 -21.89
N THR A 200 -26.82 18.14 -22.60
CA THR A 200 -28.24 18.44 -22.92
C THR A 200 -28.42 18.57 -24.41
N PHE A 201 -29.54 18.08 -24.91
CA PHE A 201 -29.97 18.19 -26.28
C PHE A 201 -31.39 18.80 -26.34
N ASP A 202 -31.51 19.95 -27.01
CA ASP A 202 -32.79 20.62 -27.23
C ASP A 202 -33.54 19.90 -28.38
N LEU A 203 -34.67 19.28 -28.03
CA LEU A 203 -35.47 18.45 -28.93
C LEU A 203 -36.23 19.23 -30.01
N VAL A 204 -36.20 20.57 -29.99
CA VAL A 204 -36.87 21.44 -30.97
C VAL A 204 -35.86 22.14 -31.86
N THR A 205 -34.77 22.66 -31.25
CA THR A 205 -33.78 23.48 -31.98
C THR A 205 -32.54 22.69 -32.40
N GLY A 206 -32.35 21.47 -31.89
CA GLY A 206 -31.18 20.64 -32.15
C GLY A 206 -29.91 21.13 -31.48
N LYS A 207 -29.99 22.12 -30.60
CA LYS A 207 -28.79 22.62 -29.88
C LYS A 207 -28.32 21.65 -28.84
N ALA A 208 -26.97 21.49 -28.79
CA ALA A 208 -26.33 20.56 -27.89
C ALA A 208 -25.29 21.25 -26.98
N LEU A 209 -25.36 20.99 -25.69
CA LEU A 209 -24.36 21.41 -24.71
C LEU A 209 -23.63 20.18 -24.19
N TRP A 210 -22.30 20.29 -24.06
CA TRP A 210 -21.42 19.28 -23.48
C TRP A 210 -20.51 19.94 -22.46
N ILE A 211 -20.55 19.50 -21.21
CA ILE A 211 -19.56 19.86 -20.19
C ILE A 211 -18.75 18.59 -19.89
N ASN A 212 -17.47 18.67 -20.13
CA ASN A 212 -16.53 17.55 -19.98
C ASN A 212 -15.50 17.90 -18.92
N ILE A 213 -15.45 17.11 -17.85
CA ILE A 213 -14.46 17.27 -16.76
C ILE A 213 -13.53 16.07 -16.78
N LYS A 214 -12.25 16.31 -17.06
CA LYS A 214 -11.23 15.28 -17.15
C LYS A 214 -9.85 15.84 -16.84
N ALA A 215 -9.04 15.05 -16.14
CA ALA A 215 -7.72 15.47 -15.65
C ALA A 215 -6.63 15.65 -16.72
N ASN A 216 -6.96 15.66 -18.00
CA ASN A 216 -6.01 15.95 -19.09
C ASN A 216 -6.76 16.34 -20.35
N GLY A 217 -6.05 16.90 -21.33
CA GLY A 217 -6.59 17.33 -22.62
C GLY A 217 -6.96 16.22 -23.62
N LEU A 218 -6.90 14.94 -23.21
CA LEU A 218 -7.15 13.80 -24.13
C LEU A 218 -8.50 13.90 -24.82
N MET A 219 -9.56 14.16 -24.06
CA MET A 219 -10.92 14.17 -24.60
C MET A 219 -11.17 15.42 -25.46
N GLU A 220 -10.63 16.56 -25.05
CA GLU A 220 -10.66 17.78 -25.86
C GLU A 220 -10.03 17.56 -27.23
N ASN A 221 -8.84 16.95 -27.26
CA ASN A 221 -8.15 16.65 -28.52
C ASN A 221 -8.97 15.68 -29.39
N ARG A 222 -9.54 14.63 -28.77
CA ARG A 222 -10.39 13.67 -29.51
C ARG A 222 -11.65 14.29 -30.10
N ILE A 223 -12.30 15.19 -29.39
CA ILE A 223 -13.47 15.89 -29.91
C ILE A 223 -13.04 16.84 -31.04
N LYS A 224 -11.90 17.53 -30.93
CA LYS A 224 -11.36 18.36 -32.01
C LYS A 224 -11.02 17.53 -33.25
N GLU A 225 -10.34 16.39 -33.08
CA GLU A 225 -10.06 15.46 -34.18
C GLU A 225 -11.37 14.93 -34.80
N ALA A 226 -12.30 14.46 -33.97
CA ALA A 226 -13.57 13.95 -34.43
C ALA A 226 -14.40 14.99 -35.19
N SER A 227 -14.35 16.27 -34.76
CA SER A 227 -15.05 17.36 -35.43
C SER A 227 -14.53 17.66 -36.85
N THR A 228 -13.29 17.25 -37.13
CA THR A 228 -12.67 17.40 -38.46
C THR A 228 -12.77 16.13 -39.32
N GLU A 229 -12.73 14.96 -38.70
CA GLU A 229 -12.65 13.67 -39.38
C GLU A 229 -14.01 13.05 -39.64
N PHE A 230 -14.99 13.23 -38.71
CA PHE A 230 -16.30 12.59 -38.83
C PHE A 230 -17.31 13.51 -39.49
N PRO A 231 -17.82 13.16 -40.72
CA PRO A 231 -18.82 13.98 -41.42
C PRO A 231 -20.06 14.29 -40.59
N ALA A 232 -20.45 13.37 -39.69
CA ALA A 232 -21.64 13.56 -38.83
C ALA A 232 -21.48 14.72 -37.81
N LEU A 233 -20.23 15.08 -37.46
CA LEU A 233 -19.92 16.21 -36.57
C LEU A 233 -19.65 17.53 -37.34
N GLY A 234 -19.63 17.49 -38.65
CA GLY A 234 -19.43 18.66 -39.50
C GLY A 234 -20.67 19.58 -39.56
N SER A 235 -20.47 20.84 -39.87
CA SER A 235 -21.49 21.87 -39.93
C SER A 235 -22.64 21.52 -40.92
N GLU A 236 -22.31 20.88 -42.04
CA GLU A 236 -23.26 20.47 -43.06
C GLU A 236 -24.23 19.39 -42.55
N ALA A 237 -23.77 18.44 -41.75
CA ALA A 237 -24.62 17.38 -41.19
C ALA A 237 -25.58 17.92 -40.12
N MET A 238 -25.22 18.98 -39.41
CA MET A 238 -26.07 19.58 -38.36
C MET A 238 -27.01 20.70 -38.85
N ASN A 239 -27.43 20.65 -40.09
CA ASN A 239 -28.36 21.65 -40.63
C ASN A 239 -29.84 21.37 -40.30
N ASP A 240 -30.17 20.16 -39.94
CA ASP A 240 -31.49 19.74 -39.50
C ASP A 240 -31.46 19.06 -38.13
N LEU A 241 -32.60 18.86 -37.52
CA LEU A 241 -32.75 18.27 -36.20
C LEU A 241 -32.27 16.82 -36.16
N ALA A 242 -32.47 16.07 -37.24
CA ALA A 242 -32.03 14.68 -37.36
C ALA A 242 -30.49 14.58 -37.42
N GLY A 243 -29.83 15.47 -38.16
CA GLY A 243 -28.38 15.53 -38.21
C GLY A 243 -27.75 15.94 -36.87
N CYS A 244 -28.34 16.93 -36.18
CA CYS A 244 -27.93 17.32 -34.82
C CYS A 244 -28.05 16.15 -33.83
N PHE A 245 -29.11 15.36 -33.91
CA PHE A 245 -29.28 14.18 -33.06
C PHE A 245 -28.24 13.10 -33.41
N THR A 246 -27.95 12.86 -34.69
CA THR A 246 -26.92 11.94 -35.13
C THR A 246 -25.53 12.37 -34.61
N ALA A 247 -25.24 13.67 -34.70
CA ALA A 247 -24.00 14.24 -34.14
C ALA A 247 -23.87 14.00 -32.62
N THR A 248 -24.99 14.11 -31.90
CA THR A 248 -25.06 13.81 -30.46
C THR A 248 -24.72 12.34 -30.18
N LEU A 249 -25.26 11.38 -30.94
CA LEU A 249 -24.97 9.97 -30.79
C LEU A 249 -23.50 9.66 -31.07
N GLU A 250 -22.92 10.23 -32.12
CA GLU A 250 -21.50 10.07 -32.44
C GLU A 250 -20.57 10.70 -31.38
N THR A 251 -20.95 11.87 -30.87
CA THR A 251 -20.21 12.51 -29.76
C THR A 251 -20.19 11.64 -28.52
N HIS A 252 -21.33 11.04 -28.13
CA HIS A 252 -21.36 10.06 -27.06
C HIS A 252 -20.39 8.91 -27.33
N MET A 253 -20.33 8.39 -28.56
CA MET A 253 -19.43 7.28 -28.86
C MET A 253 -17.96 7.62 -28.65
N VAL A 254 -17.53 8.86 -28.96
CA VAL A 254 -16.15 9.31 -28.65
C VAL A 254 -15.85 9.21 -27.16
N HIS A 255 -16.81 9.58 -26.31
CA HIS A 255 -16.67 9.47 -24.85
C HIS A 255 -16.72 8.02 -24.36
N LEU A 256 -17.67 7.21 -24.89
CA LEU A 256 -17.94 5.86 -24.39
C LEU A 256 -16.87 4.85 -24.82
N GLU A 257 -16.30 5.00 -26.02
CA GLU A 257 -15.22 4.12 -26.50
C GLU A 257 -13.96 4.21 -25.63
N TRP A 258 -13.69 5.38 -25.05
CA TRP A 258 -12.58 5.57 -24.11
C TRP A 258 -12.62 4.61 -22.91
N CYS A 259 -13.80 4.22 -22.42
CA CYS A 259 -13.89 3.35 -21.25
C CYS A 259 -13.50 1.88 -21.51
N ASP A 260 -13.38 1.45 -22.77
CA ASP A 260 -12.94 0.08 -23.19
C ASP A 260 -11.45 0.03 -23.56
N GLU A 261 -10.77 1.18 -23.60
CA GLU A 261 -9.38 1.26 -24.06
C GLU A 261 -8.39 0.75 -23.04
N ASP A 262 -7.23 0.31 -23.53
CA ASP A 262 -6.04 -0.10 -22.80
C ASP A 262 -6.19 -1.28 -21.80
N TRP A 263 -7.40 -1.75 -21.47
CA TRP A 263 -7.62 -2.87 -20.55
C TRP A 263 -6.84 -4.12 -20.92
N ARG A 264 -6.83 -4.48 -22.21
CA ARG A 264 -6.10 -5.66 -22.70
C ARG A 264 -4.60 -5.56 -22.44
N ALA A 265 -4.02 -4.41 -22.74
CA ALA A 265 -2.59 -4.19 -22.56
C ALA A 265 -2.20 -4.21 -21.08
N CYS A 266 -3.01 -3.59 -20.23
CA CYS A 266 -2.83 -3.57 -18.79
C CYS A 266 -2.94 -4.95 -18.16
N ILE A 267 -3.99 -5.72 -18.47
CA ILE A 267 -4.19 -7.09 -17.96
C ILE A 267 -3.01 -7.97 -18.33
N ASN A 268 -2.53 -7.92 -19.58
CA ASN A 268 -1.38 -8.70 -20.04
C ASN A 268 -0.08 -8.30 -19.32
N ASP A 269 0.10 -7.02 -19.03
CA ASP A 269 1.28 -6.53 -18.28
C ASP A 269 1.26 -7.03 -16.83
N ILE A 270 0.13 -6.94 -16.16
CA ILE A 270 -0.04 -7.44 -14.79
C ILE A 270 0.09 -8.96 -14.75
N GLU A 271 -0.50 -9.69 -15.70
CA GLU A 271 -0.34 -11.14 -15.81
C GLU A 271 1.15 -11.51 -15.90
N ARG A 272 1.93 -10.80 -16.73
CA ARG A 272 3.37 -11.02 -16.86
C ARG A 272 4.11 -10.79 -15.55
N LYS A 273 3.78 -9.71 -14.80
CA LYS A 273 4.37 -9.40 -13.50
C LYS A 273 4.03 -10.48 -12.46
N ILE A 274 2.77 -10.89 -12.37
CA ILE A 274 2.33 -11.98 -11.51
C ILE A 274 3.05 -13.27 -11.85
N ARG A 275 3.12 -13.63 -13.16
CA ARG A 275 3.80 -14.84 -13.64
C ARG A 275 5.27 -14.85 -13.23
N THR A 276 5.96 -13.73 -13.33
CA THR A 276 7.37 -13.62 -12.93
C THR A 276 7.58 -13.97 -11.45
N VAL A 277 6.70 -13.51 -10.56
CA VAL A 277 6.77 -13.82 -9.14
C VAL A 277 6.37 -15.27 -8.86
N LEU A 278 5.23 -15.72 -9.40
CA LEU A 278 4.71 -17.07 -9.13
C LEU A 278 5.57 -18.20 -9.73
N THR A 279 6.26 -17.99 -10.86
CA THR A 279 7.15 -18.99 -11.44
C THR A 279 8.26 -19.38 -10.48
N LYS A 280 8.77 -18.45 -9.68
CA LYS A 280 9.77 -18.75 -8.64
C LYS A 280 9.21 -19.75 -7.63
N ALA A 281 7.98 -19.54 -7.14
CA ALA A 281 7.34 -20.44 -6.21
C ALA A 281 7.03 -21.82 -6.82
N GLN A 282 6.57 -21.88 -8.06
CA GLN A 282 6.26 -23.13 -8.77
C GLN A 282 7.50 -23.96 -9.10
N THR A 283 8.66 -23.32 -9.30
CA THR A 283 9.92 -24.01 -9.64
C THR A 283 10.79 -24.31 -8.42
N ALA A 284 10.42 -23.84 -7.23
CA ALA A 284 11.14 -24.12 -6.00
C ALA A 284 11.14 -25.62 -5.68
N ARG A 285 12.32 -26.24 -5.58
CA ARG A 285 12.47 -27.63 -5.14
C ARG A 285 12.48 -27.70 -3.62
N ILE A 286 11.38 -28.20 -3.04
CA ILE A 286 11.18 -28.29 -1.58
C ILE A 286 11.71 -29.64 -1.03
N ASP A 287 11.91 -30.67 -1.87
CA ASP A 287 12.08 -32.06 -1.48
C ASP A 287 13.46 -32.43 -0.92
N ALA A 288 14.41 -31.53 -0.90
CA ALA A 288 15.74 -31.81 -0.41
C ALA A 288 15.87 -31.49 1.08
N GLN A 289 15.87 -32.52 1.94
CA GLN A 289 16.20 -32.36 3.35
C GLN A 289 17.62 -31.78 3.51
N PRO A 290 17.80 -30.70 4.26
CA PRO A 290 19.15 -30.15 4.52
C PRO A 290 19.92 -31.08 5.46
N LYS A 291 20.89 -31.82 4.92
CA LYS A 291 21.73 -32.77 5.68
C LYS A 291 22.97 -32.15 6.34
N GLY A 292 23.29 -30.90 6.18
CA GLY A 292 24.61 -30.34 6.53
C GLY A 292 24.68 -29.23 7.58
N VAL A 293 23.55 -28.77 8.09
CA VAL A 293 23.50 -27.57 8.96
C VAL A 293 24.24 -27.74 10.29
N LYS A 294 24.42 -28.97 10.77
CA LYS A 294 25.19 -29.24 12.04
C LYS A 294 26.59 -28.66 12.03
N ARG A 295 27.27 -28.61 10.88
CA ARG A 295 28.68 -28.12 10.80
C ARG A 295 28.81 -26.60 10.70
N ALA A 296 27.91 -25.92 10.02
CA ALA A 296 27.96 -24.47 9.87
C ALA A 296 27.74 -23.74 11.20
N PHE A 297 26.80 -24.20 12.03
CA PHE A 297 26.60 -23.65 13.37
C PHE A 297 27.73 -23.99 14.35
N THR A 298 28.38 -25.16 14.20
CA THR A 298 29.53 -25.52 15.01
C THR A 298 30.73 -24.62 14.71
N LEU A 299 30.95 -24.23 13.45
CA LEU A 299 32.01 -23.31 13.06
C LEU A 299 31.74 -21.87 13.59
N ALA A 300 30.53 -21.38 13.53
CA ALA A 300 30.16 -20.06 14.04
C ALA A 300 30.32 -19.98 15.56
N SER A 301 29.92 -21.03 16.30
CA SER A 301 30.12 -21.09 17.77
C SER A 301 31.58 -21.24 18.18
N THR A 302 32.41 -21.91 17.38
CA THR A 302 33.85 -22.04 17.65
C THR A 302 34.63 -20.74 17.40
N LEU A 303 34.21 -19.95 16.44
CA LEU A 303 34.76 -18.61 16.16
C LEU A 303 34.40 -17.59 17.26
N HIS A 304 33.25 -17.75 17.93
CA HIS A 304 32.87 -16.90 19.06
C HIS A 304 33.60 -17.25 20.37
N THR A 305 33.99 -18.51 20.57
CA THR A 305 34.69 -18.96 21.80
C THR A 305 36.21 -18.69 21.81
N SER A 306 36.82 -18.39 20.65
CA SER A 306 38.27 -18.12 20.58
C SER A 306 38.66 -16.66 20.82
N LYS A 307 37.73 -15.77 21.15
CA LYS A 307 37.97 -14.33 21.41
C LYS A 307 37.56 -13.85 22.81
N THR A 308 37.41 -14.73 23.78
CA THR A 308 37.26 -14.29 25.18
C THR A 308 38.58 -14.41 25.92
N SER A 309 39.53 -13.53 25.60
CA SER A 309 40.56 -13.14 26.55
C SER A 309 40.06 -11.89 27.27
N THR A 310 39.84 -12.06 28.58
CA THR A 310 39.86 -11.03 29.64
C THR A 310 39.49 -9.61 29.20
N PHE A 311 38.24 -9.26 29.42
CA PHE A 311 37.84 -7.88 29.67
C PHE A 311 36.92 -7.83 30.90
N ASP A 312 37.38 -7.11 31.92
CA ASP A 312 36.63 -6.74 33.11
C ASP A 312 35.38 -5.94 32.71
N PHE A 313 34.21 -6.41 33.10
CA PHE A 313 32.98 -5.65 33.01
C PHE A 313 32.70 -4.95 34.33
N PRO A 314 32.54 -3.64 34.36
CA PRO A 314 31.96 -2.96 35.53
C PRO A 314 30.47 -3.26 35.59
N GLU A 315 30.04 -3.81 36.69
CA GLU A 315 28.68 -4.10 37.10
C GLU A 315 27.88 -2.78 37.20
N LYS A 316 27.06 -2.49 36.17
CA LYS A 316 26.00 -1.52 36.28
C LYS A 316 24.68 -2.21 35.94
N VAL A 317 23.96 -2.52 36.99
CA VAL A 317 22.55 -2.92 36.94
C VAL A 317 21.74 -1.75 36.36
N ILE A 318 21.15 -1.93 35.18
CA ILE A 318 20.18 -1.00 34.61
C ILE A 318 18.81 -1.60 34.84
N ASP A 319 18.07 -1.02 35.75
CA ASP A 319 16.64 -1.25 35.95
C ASP A 319 15.88 -0.86 34.67
N LEU A 320 15.24 -1.82 34.02
CA LEU A 320 14.43 -1.63 32.84
C LEU A 320 12.95 -1.60 33.22
N ASP A 321 12.40 -0.41 33.33
CA ASP A 321 11.00 -0.13 33.57
C ASP A 321 10.16 -0.43 32.29
N PRO A 322 9.07 -1.23 32.34
CA PRO A 322 8.31 -1.73 31.18
C PRO A 322 7.59 -0.70 30.28
N PRO A 323 7.28 0.53 30.70
CA PRO A 323 6.53 1.46 29.82
C PRO A 323 7.38 2.10 28.70
N ASN A 324 8.71 2.03 28.76
CA ASN A 324 9.57 2.69 27.77
C ASN A 324 9.83 1.86 26.50
N LEU A 325 9.58 0.58 26.52
CA LEU A 325 9.79 -0.30 25.35
C LEU A 325 8.78 -0.01 24.23
N ARG A 326 7.51 0.23 24.57
CA ARG A 326 6.44 0.59 23.62
C ARG A 326 6.69 1.93 22.91
N ARG A 327 7.22 2.93 23.61
CA ARG A 327 7.57 4.24 23.01
C ARG A 327 8.78 4.15 22.08
N ARG A 328 9.76 3.30 22.39
CA ARG A 328 10.95 3.11 21.54
C ARG A 328 10.64 2.34 20.25
N ILE A 329 9.76 1.35 20.31
CA ILE A 329 9.28 0.61 19.12
C ILE A 329 8.45 1.54 18.21
N LEU A 330 7.53 2.34 18.77
CA LEU A 330 6.74 3.32 18.00
C LEU A 330 7.61 4.42 17.39
N ALA A 331 8.66 4.88 18.08
CA ALA A 331 9.60 5.87 17.55
C ALA A 331 10.47 5.29 16.43
N SER A 332 10.84 4.01 16.50
CA SER A 332 11.60 3.31 15.45
C SER A 332 10.75 3.06 14.21
N VAL A 333 9.49 2.68 14.37
CA VAL A 333 8.54 2.50 13.27
C VAL A 333 8.23 3.86 12.60
N LYS A 334 8.04 4.93 13.40
CA LYS A 334 7.84 6.29 12.85
C LYS A 334 9.07 6.82 12.10
N LYS A 335 10.28 6.44 12.53
CA LYS A 335 11.54 6.81 11.87
C LYS A 335 11.80 6.01 10.57
N LEU A 336 11.24 4.81 10.45
CA LEU A 336 11.24 4.02 9.22
C LEU A 336 10.26 4.58 8.19
N ILE A 337 9.08 5.03 8.62
CA ILE A 337 8.05 5.61 7.72
C ILE A 337 8.49 7.00 7.21
N THR A 338 9.19 7.81 8.02
CA THR A 338 9.66 9.15 7.61
C THR A 338 10.97 9.15 6.81
N ARG A 339 11.66 8.00 6.66
CA ARG A 339 12.90 7.87 5.88
C ARG A 339 12.68 7.42 4.43
N GLY A 340 11.45 7.39 3.96
CA GLY A 340 11.06 6.95 2.62
C GLY A 340 11.33 7.95 1.48
N TYR A 341 11.95 9.12 1.72
CA TYR A 341 12.33 10.05 0.66
C TYR A 341 13.62 10.80 1.03
N SER A 342 14.76 10.17 0.82
CA SER A 342 16.01 10.87 0.58
C SER A 342 16.99 9.90 -0.07
N THR A 343 17.31 10.20 -1.32
CA THR A 343 18.36 9.55 -2.10
C THR A 343 19.72 9.90 -1.53
N GLU A 344 20.29 9.02 -0.73
CA GLU A 344 21.72 8.95 -0.54
C GLU A 344 22.21 7.54 -0.87
N LYS A 345 23.14 7.48 -1.82
CA LYS A 345 23.86 6.29 -2.23
C LYS A 345 24.68 5.78 -1.03
N GLU A 346 24.13 4.87 -0.26
CA GLU A 346 24.96 4.00 0.57
C GLU A 346 25.57 2.94 -0.33
N THR A 347 26.87 3.03 -0.47
CA THR A 347 27.73 2.04 -1.13
C THR A 347 27.58 0.72 -0.37
N ILE A 348 26.75 -0.17 -0.88
CA ILE A 348 26.70 -1.56 -0.46
C ILE A 348 28.04 -2.15 -0.86
N LEU A 349 28.90 -2.40 0.13
CA LEU A 349 30.13 -3.19 -0.07
C LEU A 349 29.72 -4.54 -0.66
N PRO A 350 30.28 -4.94 -1.81
CA PRO A 350 29.93 -6.20 -2.43
C PRO A 350 30.35 -7.34 -1.51
N ILE A 351 29.42 -8.24 -1.23
CA ILE A 351 29.65 -9.54 -0.56
C ILE A 351 30.52 -10.43 -1.49
N GLN A 352 31.71 -9.99 -1.78
CA GLN A 352 32.69 -10.76 -2.56
C GLN A 352 33.73 -11.50 -1.70
N SER A 353 33.71 -11.35 -0.38
CA SER A 353 34.67 -11.99 0.52
C SER A 353 34.22 -13.34 1.11
N LEU A 354 32.95 -13.74 0.94
CA LEU A 354 32.47 -15.06 1.40
C LEU A 354 32.95 -16.27 0.59
N PRO A 355 33.25 -16.19 -0.72
CA PRO A 355 33.65 -17.36 -1.50
C PRO A 355 35.08 -17.87 -1.20
N GLN A 356 35.92 -17.10 -0.57
CA GLN A 356 37.33 -17.52 -0.32
C GLN A 356 37.50 -18.40 0.92
N LEU A 357 36.61 -18.32 1.90
CA LEU A 357 36.64 -19.15 3.12
C LEU A 357 36.04 -20.56 2.91
N LEU A 358 35.31 -20.77 1.84
CA LEU A 358 34.61 -22.03 1.55
C LEU A 358 35.34 -22.94 0.54
N ARG A 359 36.56 -22.59 0.12
CA ARG A 359 37.32 -23.39 -0.88
C ARG A 359 37.82 -24.77 -0.38
N GLY A 360 37.49 -25.15 0.84
CA GLY A 360 37.91 -26.43 1.45
C GLY A 360 36.77 -27.42 1.71
N THR A 361 35.52 -27.12 1.33
CA THR A 361 34.37 -27.99 1.62
C THR A 361 34.06 -28.96 0.47
N CYS A 362 33.79 -30.22 0.82
CA CYS A 362 33.46 -31.29 -0.14
C CYS A 362 32.19 -30.98 -0.96
N ALA A 363 32.06 -31.51 -2.16
CA ALA A 363 31.03 -31.24 -3.14
C ALA A 363 29.58 -31.39 -2.61
N GLY A 364 29.35 -32.28 -1.63
CA GLY A 364 28.02 -32.48 -1.01
C GLY A 364 27.56 -31.36 -0.07
N GLU A 365 28.47 -30.56 0.49
CA GLU A 365 28.15 -29.44 1.39
C GLU A 365 27.74 -28.18 0.60
N ARG A 366 28.23 -28.00 -0.63
CA ARG A 366 27.82 -26.88 -1.51
C ARG A 366 26.35 -27.02 -1.91
N ASP A 367 25.91 -28.22 -2.23
CA ASP A 367 24.53 -28.50 -2.68
C ASP A 367 23.48 -28.15 -1.61
N GLU A 368 23.84 -28.21 -0.33
CA GLU A 368 22.93 -27.90 0.80
C GLU A 368 22.89 -26.42 1.15
N ILE A 369 24.03 -25.73 1.02
CA ILE A 369 24.10 -24.27 1.17
C ILE A 369 23.38 -23.60 0.01
N ASP A 370 23.53 -24.10 -1.22
CA ASP A 370 22.83 -23.59 -2.40
C ASP A 370 21.30 -23.81 -2.29
N LYS A 371 20.83 -24.89 -1.66
CA LYS A 371 19.41 -25.12 -1.39
C LYS A 371 18.83 -24.18 -0.34
N LEU A 372 19.60 -23.82 0.69
CA LEU A 372 19.21 -22.77 1.65
C LEU A 372 19.21 -21.38 1.00
N MET A 373 20.18 -21.11 0.11
CA MET A 373 20.22 -19.84 -0.64
C MET A 373 19.02 -19.70 -1.60
N ILE A 374 18.52 -20.79 -2.20
CA ILE A 374 17.30 -20.77 -3.03
C ILE A 374 16.09 -20.36 -2.18
N LEU A 375 16.00 -20.80 -0.92
CA LEU A 375 14.92 -20.39 -0.01
C LEU A 375 15.10 -18.93 0.46
N ASP A 376 16.29 -18.37 0.45
CA ASP A 376 16.55 -16.96 0.75
C ASP A 376 16.11 -16.00 -0.37
N THR A 377 15.83 -16.51 -1.57
CA THR A 377 15.29 -15.72 -2.70
C THR A 377 13.81 -15.35 -2.53
N PHE A 378 13.09 -15.95 -1.57
CA PHE A 378 11.70 -15.63 -1.27
C PHE A 378 11.63 -14.51 -0.24
N SER A 379 11.26 -13.30 -0.68
CA SER A 379 11.16 -12.13 0.18
C SER A 379 9.72 -11.82 0.54
N PHE A 380 9.54 -11.13 1.66
CA PHE A 380 8.23 -10.59 2.05
C PHE A 380 7.74 -9.53 1.05
N ASP A 381 8.64 -8.84 0.36
CA ASP A 381 8.31 -7.85 -0.68
C ASP A 381 7.53 -8.48 -1.83
N GLU A 382 7.83 -9.74 -2.20
CA GLU A 382 7.09 -10.47 -3.23
C GLU A 382 5.65 -10.79 -2.80
N VAL A 383 5.44 -11.09 -1.52
CA VAL A 383 4.08 -11.26 -0.95
C VAL A 383 3.32 -9.95 -1.01
N GLN A 384 3.94 -8.83 -0.65
CA GLN A 384 3.33 -7.51 -0.74
C GLN A 384 2.98 -7.14 -2.17
N GLN A 385 3.86 -7.44 -3.15
CA GLN A 385 3.57 -7.24 -4.57
C GLN A 385 2.36 -8.05 -5.03
N LEU A 386 2.25 -9.33 -4.62
CA LEU A 386 1.09 -10.16 -4.95
C LEU A 386 -0.20 -9.63 -4.29
N HIS A 387 -0.11 -9.03 -3.09
CA HIS A 387 -1.24 -8.35 -2.46
C HIS A 387 -1.67 -7.13 -3.26
N TYR A 388 -0.74 -6.27 -3.59
CA TYR A 388 -0.99 -5.08 -4.42
C TYR A 388 -1.64 -5.42 -5.77
N PHE A 389 -1.16 -6.47 -6.45
CA PHE A 389 -1.81 -6.92 -7.70
C PHE A 389 -3.23 -7.42 -7.46
N GLY A 390 -3.51 -8.05 -6.32
CA GLY A 390 -4.86 -8.48 -5.95
C GLY A 390 -5.81 -7.29 -5.82
N GLU A 391 -5.46 -6.27 -5.05
CA GLU A 391 -6.24 -5.05 -4.85
C GLU A 391 -6.44 -4.29 -6.18
N LEU A 392 -5.40 -4.23 -7.02
CA LEU A 392 -5.47 -3.59 -8.32
C LEU A 392 -6.46 -4.31 -9.26
N LEU A 393 -6.41 -5.65 -9.31
CA LEU A 393 -7.33 -6.46 -10.12
C LEU A 393 -8.78 -6.37 -9.61
N GLU A 394 -9.00 -6.29 -8.29
CA GLU A 394 -10.32 -6.04 -7.71
C GLU A 394 -10.87 -4.68 -8.13
N SER A 395 -10.03 -3.63 -8.05
CA SER A 395 -10.38 -2.29 -8.51
C SER A 395 -10.73 -2.27 -10.00
N PHE A 396 -9.99 -2.98 -10.84
CA PHE A 396 -10.28 -3.10 -12.28
C PHE A 396 -11.62 -3.80 -12.53
N CYS A 397 -11.87 -4.88 -11.81
CA CYS A 397 -13.14 -5.60 -11.91
C CYS A 397 -14.33 -4.70 -11.52
N LEU A 398 -14.19 -3.92 -10.45
CA LEU A 398 -15.19 -2.96 -10.00
C LEU A 398 -15.45 -1.89 -11.06
N VAL A 399 -14.41 -1.21 -11.55
CA VAL A 399 -14.52 -0.15 -12.57
C VAL A 399 -15.22 -0.67 -13.83
N MET A 400 -14.80 -1.83 -14.34
CA MET A 400 -15.42 -2.42 -15.55
C MET A 400 -16.89 -2.81 -15.34
N ASN A 401 -17.26 -3.32 -14.16
CA ASN A 401 -18.66 -3.65 -13.85
C ASN A 401 -19.51 -2.38 -13.76
N LEU A 402 -19.02 -1.34 -13.11
CA LEU A 402 -19.73 -0.07 -12.98
C LEU A 402 -19.87 0.66 -14.33
N ASN A 403 -18.81 0.61 -15.17
CA ASN A 403 -18.92 1.12 -16.54
C ASN A 403 -19.95 0.33 -17.36
N ASP A 404 -19.97 -1.01 -17.27
CA ASP A 404 -20.98 -1.82 -17.96
C ASP A 404 -22.40 -1.43 -17.55
N GLN A 405 -22.61 -1.14 -16.25
CA GLN A 405 -23.89 -0.66 -15.75
C GLN A 405 -24.25 0.72 -16.33
N ALA A 406 -23.32 1.69 -16.27
CA ALA A 406 -23.55 3.02 -16.82
C ALA A 406 -23.85 2.99 -18.34
N LEU A 407 -23.12 2.16 -19.09
CA LEU A 407 -23.37 1.96 -20.52
C LEU A 407 -24.74 1.33 -20.80
N ARG A 408 -25.19 0.42 -19.94
CA ARG A 408 -26.55 -0.13 -20.00
C ARG A 408 -27.57 0.96 -19.80
N ASP A 409 -27.41 1.73 -18.72
CA ASP A 409 -28.35 2.78 -18.35
C ASP A 409 -28.46 3.86 -19.47
N ILE A 410 -27.30 4.21 -20.09
CA ILE A 410 -27.27 5.10 -21.26
C ILE A 410 -28.08 4.50 -22.42
N SER A 411 -27.86 3.24 -22.79
CA SER A 411 -28.55 2.62 -23.92
C SER A 411 -30.05 2.52 -23.67
N GLU A 412 -30.47 2.09 -22.48
CA GLU A 412 -31.86 1.98 -22.07
C GLU A 412 -32.58 3.34 -22.06
N SER A 413 -31.90 4.41 -21.58
CA SER A 413 -32.48 5.76 -21.58
C SER A 413 -32.70 6.31 -22.98
N TYR A 414 -31.80 6.05 -23.94
CA TYR A 414 -32.01 6.44 -25.33
C TYR A 414 -33.12 5.63 -26.01
N GLU A 415 -33.26 4.35 -25.70
CA GLU A 415 -34.39 3.54 -26.16
C GLU A 415 -35.72 4.00 -25.54
N GLU A 416 -35.74 4.31 -24.24
CA GLU A 416 -36.91 4.79 -23.51
C GLU A 416 -37.43 6.13 -24.06
N ILE A 417 -36.54 7.13 -24.21
CA ILE A 417 -36.93 8.44 -24.72
C ILE A 417 -37.40 8.36 -26.16
N TRP A 418 -36.83 7.47 -26.98
CA TRP A 418 -37.22 7.25 -28.34
C TRP A 418 -38.69 6.77 -28.47
N GLU A 419 -39.17 5.93 -27.54
CA GLU A 419 -40.52 5.38 -27.56
C GLU A 419 -41.56 6.34 -26.99
N ARG A 420 -41.15 7.45 -26.33
CA ARG A 420 -42.08 8.38 -25.69
C ARG A 420 -42.95 9.13 -26.70
N GLU A 421 -44.19 9.41 -26.28
CA GLU A 421 -45.05 10.41 -26.93
C GLU A 421 -44.39 11.78 -26.80
N GLY A 422 -44.43 12.60 -27.83
CA GLY A 422 -43.79 13.92 -27.82
C GLY A 422 -42.31 13.94 -28.24
N PHE A 423 -41.67 12.80 -28.43
CA PHE A 423 -40.35 12.77 -29.05
C PHE A 423 -40.49 13.13 -30.55
N PRO A 424 -39.59 14.00 -31.11
CA PRO A 424 -39.76 14.55 -32.46
C PRO A 424 -39.88 13.48 -33.54
N SER A 425 -40.94 13.54 -34.35
CA SER A 425 -41.15 12.60 -35.46
C SER A 425 -40.05 12.70 -36.51
N GLU A 426 -39.51 13.89 -36.75
CA GLU A 426 -38.41 14.14 -37.67
C GLU A 426 -37.17 13.29 -37.29
N ILE A 427 -36.84 13.21 -36.00
CA ILE A 427 -35.74 12.34 -35.54
C ILE A 427 -36.14 10.87 -35.71
N LYS A 428 -37.38 10.48 -35.35
CA LYS A 428 -37.84 9.08 -35.47
C LYS A 428 -37.77 8.57 -36.89
N ASP A 429 -38.14 9.40 -37.86
CA ASP A 429 -38.21 9.02 -39.26
C ASP A 429 -36.82 8.87 -39.91
N HIS A 430 -35.87 9.68 -39.52
CA HIS A 430 -34.55 9.76 -40.16
C HIS A 430 -33.44 9.06 -39.40
N CYS A 431 -33.47 8.99 -38.03
CA CYS A 431 -32.32 8.52 -37.21
C CYS A 431 -32.49 7.10 -36.66
N LYS A 432 -33.46 6.30 -37.14
CA LYS A 432 -33.66 4.93 -36.64
C LYS A 432 -32.44 4.02 -36.82
N LYS A 433 -31.74 4.18 -37.95
CA LYS A 433 -30.52 3.38 -38.23
C LYS A 433 -29.34 3.80 -37.36
N GLU A 434 -29.23 5.09 -37.15
CA GLU A 434 -28.19 5.74 -36.35
C GLU A 434 -28.34 5.34 -34.88
N LEU A 435 -29.52 5.40 -34.31
CA LEU A 435 -29.81 4.91 -32.96
C LEU A 435 -29.53 3.42 -32.83
N ALA A 436 -30.00 2.60 -33.76
CA ALA A 436 -29.70 1.16 -33.74
C ALA A 436 -28.21 0.85 -33.89
N SER A 437 -27.44 1.69 -34.61
CA SER A 437 -25.98 1.60 -34.71
C SER A 437 -25.33 1.97 -33.38
N PHE A 438 -25.76 3.07 -32.76
CA PHE A 438 -25.29 3.52 -31.44
C PHE A 438 -25.47 2.42 -30.38
N ILE A 439 -26.68 1.87 -30.24
CA ILE A 439 -26.96 0.78 -29.29
C ILE A 439 -26.11 -0.47 -29.57
N ARG A 440 -25.89 -0.84 -30.84
CA ARG A 440 -25.01 -1.96 -31.18
C ARG A 440 -23.55 -1.70 -30.80
N ARG A 441 -23.07 -0.46 -30.97
CA ARG A 441 -21.69 -0.07 -30.58
C ARG A 441 -21.53 -0.13 -29.06
N ILE A 442 -22.47 0.40 -28.29
CA ILE A 442 -22.49 0.29 -26.82
C ILE A 442 -22.47 -1.19 -26.41
N ASN A 443 -23.34 -2.01 -26.96
CA ASN A 443 -23.39 -3.44 -26.65
C ASN A 443 -22.12 -4.20 -27.03
N ARG A 444 -21.34 -3.71 -28.02
CA ARG A 444 -20.00 -4.23 -28.31
C ARG A 444 -19.01 -3.89 -27.20
N ILE A 445 -18.97 -2.63 -26.75
CA ILE A 445 -18.14 -2.18 -25.63
C ILE A 445 -18.47 -3.00 -24.37
N ARG A 446 -19.75 -3.11 -24.03
CA ARG A 446 -20.21 -3.91 -22.87
C ARG A 446 -19.73 -5.35 -22.95
N ARG A 447 -19.85 -6.01 -24.10
CA ARG A 447 -19.32 -7.38 -24.29
C ARG A 447 -17.81 -7.45 -24.10
N ASN A 448 -17.08 -6.47 -24.58
CA ASN A 448 -15.62 -6.41 -24.38
C ASN A 448 -15.32 -6.31 -22.86
N LEU A 449 -15.97 -5.42 -22.14
CA LEU A 449 -15.79 -5.29 -20.69
C LEU A 449 -16.10 -6.60 -19.96
N GLN A 450 -17.20 -7.29 -20.30
CA GLN A 450 -17.54 -8.59 -19.71
C GLN A 450 -16.47 -9.68 -19.95
N ILE A 451 -15.88 -9.70 -21.15
CA ILE A 451 -14.75 -10.59 -21.45
C ILE A 451 -13.54 -10.23 -20.56
N ARG A 452 -13.23 -8.94 -20.41
CA ARG A 452 -12.12 -8.47 -19.56
C ARG A 452 -12.37 -8.79 -18.08
N ILE A 453 -13.58 -8.58 -17.59
CA ILE A 453 -14.00 -8.96 -16.24
C ILE A 453 -13.74 -10.46 -16.00
N THR A 454 -14.11 -11.32 -16.96
CA THR A 454 -13.88 -12.77 -16.86
C THR A 454 -12.39 -13.09 -16.83
N GLN A 455 -11.57 -12.43 -17.66
CA GLN A 455 -10.10 -12.58 -17.65
C GLN A 455 -9.50 -12.15 -16.31
N VAL A 456 -9.92 -11.01 -15.78
CA VAL A 456 -9.45 -10.51 -14.47
C VAL A 456 -9.83 -11.46 -13.35
N LYS A 457 -11.08 -11.96 -13.32
CA LYS A 457 -11.52 -12.95 -12.32
C LYS A 457 -10.71 -14.25 -12.39
N SER A 458 -10.39 -14.73 -13.59
CA SER A 458 -9.53 -15.91 -13.76
C SER A 458 -8.10 -15.64 -13.26
N LEU A 459 -7.57 -14.43 -13.53
CA LEU A 459 -6.25 -14.02 -13.06
C LEU A 459 -6.21 -13.86 -11.52
N MET A 460 -7.28 -13.36 -10.91
CA MET A 460 -7.43 -13.26 -9.44
C MET A 460 -7.46 -14.66 -8.80
N ALA A 461 -8.18 -15.62 -9.38
CA ALA A 461 -8.20 -16.99 -8.89
C ALA A 461 -6.79 -17.61 -8.93
N TRP A 462 -6.09 -17.48 -10.07
CA TRP A 462 -4.71 -17.95 -10.20
C TRP A 462 -3.75 -17.25 -9.22
N LEU A 463 -3.91 -15.96 -9.02
CA LEU A 463 -3.14 -15.19 -8.02
C LEU A 463 -3.39 -15.71 -6.60
N HIS A 464 -4.64 -16.03 -6.25
CA HIS A 464 -5.00 -16.58 -4.94
C HIS A 464 -4.34 -17.95 -4.70
N GLU A 465 -4.41 -18.85 -5.67
CA GLU A 465 -3.71 -20.14 -5.61
C GLU A 465 -2.20 -19.96 -5.46
N GLY A 466 -1.62 -19.03 -6.24
CA GLY A 466 -0.21 -18.70 -6.17
C GLY A 466 0.22 -18.11 -4.81
N LYS A 467 -0.59 -17.26 -4.21
CA LYS A 467 -0.36 -16.75 -2.84
C LYS A 467 -0.34 -17.88 -1.82
N THR A 468 -1.31 -18.79 -1.89
CA THR A 468 -1.40 -19.94 -0.98
C THR A 468 -0.15 -20.82 -1.09
N LEU A 469 0.35 -21.06 -2.31
CA LEU A 469 1.60 -21.78 -2.53
C LEU A 469 2.80 -21.03 -1.93
N PHE A 470 2.87 -19.72 -2.13
CA PHE A 470 3.94 -18.88 -1.62
C PHE A 470 3.99 -18.88 -0.09
N ASP A 471 2.82 -18.74 0.55
CA ASP A 471 2.68 -18.81 2.00
C ASP A 471 3.07 -20.18 2.53
N GLY A 472 2.70 -21.25 1.84
CA GLY A 472 3.13 -22.61 2.15
C GLY A 472 4.65 -22.79 2.13
N ILE A 473 5.34 -22.20 1.14
CA ILE A 473 6.80 -22.21 1.04
C ILE A 473 7.43 -21.44 2.20
N LEU A 474 6.90 -20.27 2.54
CA LEU A 474 7.39 -19.48 3.67
C LEU A 474 7.19 -20.20 5.02
N GLN A 475 6.04 -20.84 5.23
CA GLN A 475 5.79 -21.67 6.41
C GLN A 475 6.76 -22.84 6.48
N TYR A 476 6.96 -23.56 5.37
CA TYR A 476 7.91 -24.65 5.31
C TYR A 476 9.33 -24.18 5.66
N ARG A 477 9.77 -23.06 5.11
CA ARG A 477 11.05 -22.41 5.45
C ARG A 477 11.15 -22.14 6.96
N ASN A 478 10.12 -21.56 7.56
CA ASN A 478 10.11 -21.26 8.99
C ASN A 478 10.20 -22.53 9.83
N VAL A 479 9.51 -23.61 9.46
CA VAL A 479 9.60 -24.92 10.12
C VAL A 479 11.01 -25.50 10.00
N GLN A 480 11.64 -25.41 8.83
CA GLN A 480 13.02 -25.88 8.64
C GLN A 480 14.02 -25.09 9.49
N ILE A 481 13.90 -23.76 9.52
CA ILE A 481 14.73 -22.89 10.38
C ILE A 481 14.50 -23.25 11.86
N GLY A 482 13.26 -23.43 12.27
CA GLY A 482 12.91 -23.84 13.64
C GLY A 482 13.51 -25.21 14.01
N ARG A 483 13.47 -26.18 13.09
CA ARG A 483 14.09 -27.49 13.28
C ARG A 483 15.62 -27.38 13.44
N ILE A 484 16.29 -26.61 12.59
CA ILE A 484 17.73 -26.35 12.66
C ILE A 484 18.09 -25.72 14.00
N PHE A 485 17.31 -24.74 14.45
CA PHE A 485 17.52 -24.08 15.72
C PHE A 485 17.33 -25.07 16.91
N ALA A 486 16.30 -25.91 16.85
CA ALA A 486 16.07 -26.94 17.87
C ALA A 486 17.21 -27.96 17.93
N GLU A 487 17.69 -28.46 16.78
CA GLU A 487 18.84 -29.38 16.70
C GLU A 487 20.13 -28.72 17.23
N SER A 488 20.36 -27.44 16.91
CA SER A 488 21.51 -26.67 17.44
C SER A 488 21.40 -26.48 18.96
N SER A 489 20.21 -26.15 19.47
CA SER A 489 19.95 -25.98 20.91
C SER A 489 20.15 -27.28 21.68
N GLN A 490 19.70 -28.41 21.11
CA GLN A 490 19.94 -29.73 21.71
C GLN A 490 21.44 -30.06 21.77
N ALA A 491 22.18 -29.84 20.68
CA ALA A 491 23.62 -30.06 20.64
C ALA A 491 24.38 -29.16 21.63
N GLN A 492 23.91 -27.93 21.85
CA GLN A 492 24.44 -27.04 22.87
C GLN A 492 24.14 -27.52 24.30
N SER A 493 22.93 -28.05 24.53
CA SER A 493 22.51 -28.62 25.80
C SER A 493 23.37 -29.85 26.16
N GLU A 494 23.60 -30.75 25.20
CA GLU A 494 24.52 -31.91 25.37
C GLU A 494 25.96 -31.49 25.71
N LYS A 495 26.47 -30.42 25.07
CA LYS A 495 27.79 -29.85 25.40
C LYS A 495 27.82 -29.24 26.81
N MET A 496 26.77 -28.54 27.20
CA MET A 496 26.65 -27.96 28.55
C MET A 496 26.63 -29.05 29.62
N GLU A 497 25.90 -30.14 29.37
CA GLU A 497 25.90 -31.32 30.24
C GLU A 497 27.30 -31.93 30.37
N GLY A 498 28.03 -32.09 29.27
CA GLY A 498 29.42 -32.55 29.26
C GLY A 498 30.37 -31.63 30.03
N ILE A 499 30.19 -30.31 29.93
CA ILE A 499 30.95 -29.32 30.70
C ILE A 499 30.62 -29.41 32.19
N ALA A 500 29.33 -29.51 32.53
CA ALA A 500 28.86 -29.64 33.90
C ALA A 500 29.45 -30.90 34.57
N PHE A 501 29.46 -32.03 33.84
CA PHE A 501 30.11 -33.27 34.34
C PHE A 501 31.62 -33.13 34.55
N LYS A 502 32.35 -32.46 33.64
CA LYS A 502 33.75 -32.14 33.82
C LYS A 502 34.01 -31.26 35.04
N THR A 503 33.20 -30.19 35.17
CA THR A 503 33.30 -29.24 36.29
C THR A 503 33.02 -29.93 37.63
N GLU A 504 32.06 -30.84 37.68
CA GLU A 504 31.79 -31.66 38.87
C GLU A 504 33.00 -32.51 39.25
N LYS A 505 33.61 -33.17 38.27
CA LYS A 505 34.82 -33.98 38.48
C LYS A 505 36.03 -33.14 38.94
N GLU A 506 36.23 -31.97 38.37
CA GLU A 506 37.27 -31.03 38.79
C GLU A 506 37.02 -30.48 40.20
N THR A 507 35.76 -30.21 40.53
CA THR A 507 35.36 -29.77 41.88
C THR A 507 35.64 -30.84 42.93
N ILE A 508 35.36 -32.12 42.62
CA ILE A 508 35.67 -33.25 43.49
C ILE A 508 37.18 -33.35 43.71
N SER A 509 37.99 -33.21 42.65
CA SER A 509 39.47 -33.21 42.76
C SER A 509 39.98 -32.08 43.65
N MET A 510 39.42 -30.87 43.49
CA MET A 510 39.78 -29.71 44.34
C MET A 510 39.41 -29.94 45.81
N HIS A 511 38.26 -30.59 46.10
CA HIS A 511 37.90 -30.96 47.46
C HIS A 511 38.86 -31.96 48.09
N VAL A 512 39.31 -32.97 47.33
CA VAL A 512 40.29 -33.94 47.82
C VAL A 512 41.64 -33.24 48.17
N ILE A 513 42.12 -32.33 47.28
CA ILE A 513 43.34 -31.57 47.54
C ILE A 513 43.20 -30.71 48.79
N THR A 514 42.04 -30.03 48.93
CA THR A 514 41.74 -29.19 50.10
C THR A 514 41.72 -30.00 51.40
N CYS A 515 41.11 -31.20 51.39
CA CYS A 515 41.11 -32.10 52.57
C CYS A 515 42.50 -32.55 52.94
N VAL A 516 43.33 -32.93 51.97
CA VAL A 516 44.72 -33.34 52.20
C VAL A 516 45.53 -32.17 52.78
N THR A 517 45.45 -30.97 52.22
CA THR A 517 46.16 -29.79 52.73
C THR A 517 45.73 -29.43 54.15
N LEU A 518 44.38 -29.48 54.42
CA LEU A 518 43.82 -29.22 55.77
C LEU A 518 44.32 -30.22 56.81
N ALA A 519 44.51 -31.51 56.41
CA ALA A 519 45.07 -32.53 57.30
C ALA A 519 46.53 -32.34 57.60
N PHE A 520 47.35 -31.94 56.62
CA PHE A 520 48.83 -31.81 56.82
C PHE A 520 49.22 -30.44 57.40
N LEU A 521 48.41 -29.38 57.22
CA LEU A 521 48.78 -28.02 57.64
C LEU A 521 49.02 -27.88 59.17
N PRO A 522 48.19 -28.44 60.06
CA PRO A 522 48.43 -28.37 61.49
C PRO A 522 49.72 -29.15 61.89
N ALA A 523 49.95 -30.33 61.29
CA ALA A 523 51.13 -31.15 61.57
C ALA A 523 52.39 -30.45 61.11
N MET A 524 52.38 -29.84 59.92
CA MET A 524 53.55 -29.03 59.45
C MET A 524 53.78 -27.81 60.34
N PHE A 525 52.77 -27.13 60.80
CA PHE A 525 52.90 -25.97 61.69
C PHE A 525 53.56 -26.36 63.00
N VAL A 526 53.10 -27.44 63.59
CA VAL A 526 53.72 -27.95 64.88
C VAL A 526 55.12 -28.44 64.63
N ALA A 527 55.40 -29.15 63.50
CA ALA A 527 56.76 -29.61 63.19
C ALA A 527 57.72 -28.45 62.98
N THR A 528 57.32 -27.38 62.27
CA THR A 528 58.14 -26.17 62.11
C THR A 528 58.35 -25.42 63.42
N PHE A 529 57.33 -25.42 64.31
CA PHE A 529 57.49 -24.85 65.65
C PHE A 529 58.56 -25.60 66.48
N PHE A 530 58.54 -26.93 66.42
CA PHE A 530 59.59 -27.73 67.10
C PHE A 530 60.97 -27.61 66.43
N GLN A 531 61.04 -27.33 65.13
CA GLN A 531 62.32 -27.15 64.40
C GLN A 531 62.92 -25.75 64.62
N SER A 532 62.22 -24.80 65.20
CA SER A 532 62.66 -23.42 65.45
C SER A 532 63.64 -23.25 66.66
N GLY A 533 64.26 -24.30 67.14
CA GLY A 533 65.30 -24.20 68.15
C GLY A 533 64.86 -24.29 69.62
N LEU A 534 63.59 -24.60 69.86
CA LEU A 534 63.03 -24.82 71.20
C LEU A 534 63.19 -26.27 71.70
N VAL A 535 63.81 -27.12 70.86
CA VAL A 535 64.18 -28.53 71.20
C VAL A 535 65.63 -28.70 70.90
N GLU A 536 66.50 -28.70 71.89
CA GLU A 536 67.97 -29.05 71.78
C GLU A 536 68.10 -30.56 71.55
N ILE A 537 68.57 -30.94 70.36
CA ILE A 537 68.97 -32.31 70.08
C ILE A 537 70.45 -32.42 70.47
N ASN A 538 70.74 -33.18 71.53
CA ASN A 538 72.09 -33.40 72.00
C ASN A 538 72.86 -34.34 71.04
N GLN A 539 73.84 -33.83 70.28
CA GLN A 539 74.53 -34.52 69.19
C GLN A 539 75.67 -35.44 69.66
N ASP A 540 75.96 -35.60 71.00
CA ASP A 540 77.08 -36.35 71.53
C ASP A 540 76.75 -37.75 72.09
N ALA A 541 75.65 -38.32 71.81
CA ALA A 541 75.26 -39.66 72.23
C ALA A 541 75.84 -40.74 71.30
N LYS A 542 76.69 -41.66 71.82
CA LYS A 542 77.36 -42.73 71.06
C LYS A 542 76.49 -43.96 70.77
N ASP A 543 75.28 -44.03 71.20
CA ASP A 543 74.37 -45.14 70.95
C ASP A 543 73.04 -44.65 70.44
N PHE A 544 72.56 -45.30 69.37
CA PHE A 544 71.27 -44.93 68.69
C PHE A 544 70.00 -45.04 69.58
N SER A 545 70.13 -45.85 70.67
CA SER A 545 69.11 -45.97 71.69
C SER A 545 69.12 -44.83 72.72
N GLU A 546 70.26 -44.16 72.95
CA GLU A 546 70.36 -42.96 73.80
C GLU A 546 70.24 -41.65 73.05
N ALA A 547 70.53 -41.67 71.72
CA ALA A 547 70.35 -40.50 70.86
C ALA A 547 68.91 -40.20 70.51
N VAL A 548 68.02 -41.16 70.67
CA VAL A 548 66.56 -40.99 70.48
C VAL A 548 65.90 -41.01 71.86
N ASN A 549 66.41 -40.24 72.76
CA ASN A 549 65.60 -39.77 73.86
C ASN A 549 64.66 -38.71 73.30
N LEU A 550 63.67 -39.21 72.59
CA LEU A 550 62.49 -38.44 72.45
C LEU A 550 62.06 -38.13 73.86
N HIS A 551 62.26 -36.87 74.28
CA HIS A 551 61.67 -36.42 75.50
C HIS A 551 60.20 -36.81 75.45
N GLN A 552 59.89 -37.87 76.21
CA GLN A 552 58.49 -38.41 76.23
C GLN A 552 57.50 -37.27 76.41
N PHE A 553 57.93 -36.26 77.17
CA PHE A 553 57.24 -35.00 77.38
C PHE A 553 57.06 -34.19 76.08
N ALA A 554 58.11 -34.09 75.19
CA ALA A 554 58.03 -33.34 73.93
C ALA A 554 57.10 -34.05 72.90
N PHE A 555 57.13 -35.41 72.87
CA PHE A 555 56.19 -36.19 72.02
C PHE A 555 54.77 -36.16 72.55
N GLU A 556 54.59 -36.28 73.87
CA GLU A 556 53.23 -36.13 74.49
C GLU A 556 52.68 -34.71 74.27
N LEU A 557 53.50 -33.67 74.34
CA LEU A 557 53.16 -32.30 74.08
C LEU A 557 52.80 -32.11 72.61
N PHE A 558 53.59 -32.69 71.68
CA PHE A 558 53.30 -32.64 70.25
C PHE A 558 51.93 -33.29 69.91
N VAL A 559 51.70 -34.50 70.36
CA VAL A 559 50.47 -35.23 70.14
C VAL A 559 49.27 -34.49 70.80
N SER A 560 49.50 -33.99 72.04
CA SER A 560 48.47 -33.25 72.78
C SER A 560 48.06 -31.94 72.13
N ILE A 561 48.93 -31.28 71.39
CA ILE A 561 48.59 -30.03 70.68
C ILE A 561 48.13 -30.31 69.26
N CYS A 562 48.83 -31.22 68.52
CA CYS A 562 48.53 -31.43 67.09
C CYS A 562 47.19 -32.14 66.85
N LEU A 563 46.87 -33.14 67.67
CA LEU A 563 45.68 -33.94 67.48
C LEU A 563 44.37 -33.13 67.73
N PRO A 564 44.25 -32.35 68.85
CA PRO A 564 43.13 -31.44 69.03
C PRO A 564 43.01 -30.37 67.93
N LEU A 565 44.16 -29.81 67.48
CA LEU A 565 44.21 -28.83 66.45
C LEU A 565 43.71 -29.39 65.10
N MET A 566 44.10 -30.63 64.76
CA MET A 566 43.57 -31.33 63.60
C MET A 566 42.02 -31.58 63.70
N VAL A 567 41.61 -32.02 64.86
CA VAL A 567 40.14 -32.26 65.09
C VAL A 567 39.32 -30.94 64.95
N VAL A 568 39.83 -29.86 65.54
CA VAL A 568 39.21 -28.54 65.45
C VAL A 568 39.16 -28.05 64.01
N THR A 569 40.26 -28.19 63.24
CA THR A 569 40.28 -27.78 61.81
C THR A 569 39.32 -28.63 60.98
N PHE A 570 39.20 -29.95 61.20
CA PHE A 570 38.24 -30.79 60.53
C PHE A 570 36.78 -30.47 60.90
N ILE A 571 36.51 -30.20 62.14
CA ILE A 571 35.18 -29.79 62.60
C ILE A 571 34.80 -28.45 61.96
N LEU A 572 35.72 -27.50 61.98
CA LEU A 572 35.49 -26.18 61.36
C LEU A 572 35.21 -26.33 59.85
N TRP A 573 35.98 -27.19 59.17
CA TRP A 573 35.77 -27.46 57.74
C TRP A 573 34.41 -28.12 57.48
N ILE A 574 34.00 -29.11 58.26
CA ILE A 574 32.70 -29.75 58.12
C ILE A 574 31.56 -28.76 58.34
N VAL A 575 31.69 -27.86 59.34
CA VAL A 575 30.67 -26.84 59.63
C VAL A 575 30.59 -25.83 58.47
N LEU A 576 31.73 -25.35 57.99
CA LEU A 576 31.79 -24.46 56.85
C LEU A 576 31.21 -25.09 55.57
N PHE A 577 31.56 -26.37 55.32
CA PHE A 577 31.05 -27.10 54.18
C PHE A 577 29.55 -27.31 54.26
N LYS A 578 28.99 -27.67 55.41
CA LYS A 578 27.53 -27.79 55.62
C LYS A 578 26.82 -26.44 55.50
N CYS A 579 27.39 -25.37 56.01
CA CYS A 579 26.82 -24.02 55.87
C CYS A 579 26.79 -23.56 54.43
N LEU A 580 27.87 -23.75 53.69
CA LEU A 580 27.99 -23.34 52.28
C LEU A 580 27.11 -24.21 51.37
N SER A 581 27.12 -25.54 51.56
CA SER A 581 26.27 -26.46 50.81
C SER A 581 24.75 -26.28 51.13
N GLY A 582 24.42 -25.95 52.37
CA GLY A 582 23.06 -25.61 52.78
C GLY A 582 22.53 -24.32 52.12
N ARG A 583 23.38 -23.28 52.03
CA ARG A 583 23.07 -22.03 51.31
C ARG A 583 22.91 -22.24 49.80
N ALA A 584 23.75 -23.11 49.18
CA ALA A 584 23.66 -23.44 47.77
C ALA A 584 22.33 -24.18 47.43
N ARG A 585 21.91 -25.14 48.30
CA ARG A 585 20.63 -25.85 48.15
C ARG A 585 19.42 -24.94 48.39
N TRP A 586 19.52 -23.95 49.25
CA TRP A 586 18.43 -22.99 49.51
C TRP A 586 18.27 -22.05 48.33
N ARG A 587 19.35 -21.59 47.68
CA ARG A 587 19.28 -20.82 46.43
C ARG A 587 18.76 -21.62 45.24
N ALA A 588 19.15 -22.88 45.09
CA ALA A 588 18.64 -23.74 44.02
C ALA A 588 17.17 -24.19 44.22
N GLY A 589 16.62 -24.05 45.43
CA GLY A 589 15.20 -24.29 45.74
C GLY A 589 14.32 -23.08 45.44
N LEU A 590 14.84 -21.86 45.40
CA LEU A 590 14.14 -20.65 45.06
C LEU A 590 13.99 -20.44 43.55
N ASP A 591 14.85 -21.06 42.72
CA ASP A 591 14.74 -21.03 41.24
C ASP A 591 13.75 -22.08 40.68
N LYS A 592 13.05 -22.82 41.53
CA LYS A 592 12.02 -23.83 41.16
C LYS A 592 10.60 -23.46 41.60
N VAL A 593 10.34 -22.24 42.02
CA VAL A 593 9.03 -21.63 42.20
C VAL A 593 8.95 -20.41 41.30
#